data_4c63895fa5a7d699a3d24e2d09ab670f
#
_entry.id   4c63895fa5a7d699a3d24e2d09ab670f
#
_cell.length_a   1.000
_cell.length_b   1.000
_cell.length_c   1.000
_cell.angle_alpha   90.00
_cell.angle_beta   90.00
_cell.angle_gamma   90.00
#
_symmetry.space_group_name_H-M   'P 1'
#
loop_
_entity.id
_entity.type
_entity.pdbx_description
1 polymer ?
#
loop_
_entity_poly.entity_id
_entity_poly.type
_entity_poly.pdbx_seq_one_letter_code
_entity_poly.pdbx_strand_id
1 'polypeptide(L)'
;MIDLRSDTVTRPTPPMLAAMSAAEVGDDVWGDDPTVLRLQATLAERTGKEAGLFFPSGTQSNLAALMAHCARGDEYIVGQLAHTYKYEGGGAAVLGSIQPQPLENAADGSIPLDKIAAAIKPIDDHFARTRLVALENTIGGKVLPAQYVADATQLARERGLATHLDGARVFNAAVASGKPVAALAEPFDSVSICFSKGLGAPVGSVLVGSRALIDVAHRWRKVLGGGMRQAGVLAAACLYALDHNVERLADDHANAAHLAAGLETIEQVKVQSLATNMVFAQFPQQHCAPLEAWLKERGILTQMLYASRFVTHMDVSSDDIDSFIDAVKGYFAAR
;
A
#
# COMPACT_ATOMS: atom_id res chain seq x y z
N MET A 1 -7.57 15.84 -17.82
CA MET A 1 -6.13 15.47 -17.64
C MET A 1 -6.11 14.08 -17.09
N ILE A 2 -5.52 13.15 -17.80
CA ILE A 2 -5.42 11.73 -17.45
C ILE A 2 -4.08 11.52 -16.75
N ASP A 3 -4.06 10.96 -15.52
CA ASP A 3 -2.82 10.71 -14.78
C ASP A 3 -2.71 9.24 -14.39
N LEU A 4 -1.85 8.50 -15.06
CA LEU A 4 -1.63 7.06 -14.87
C LEU A 4 -0.36 6.73 -14.06
N ARG A 5 0.25 7.71 -13.41
CA ARG A 5 1.53 7.53 -12.69
C ARG A 5 1.36 6.70 -11.41
N SER A 6 0.29 6.94 -10.65
CA SER A 6 0.02 6.29 -9.36
C SER A 6 -1.42 6.58 -8.90
N ASP A 7 -2.00 5.67 -8.12
CA ASP A 7 -3.26 5.92 -7.40
C ASP A 7 -3.10 6.91 -6.21
N THR A 8 -1.89 7.35 -5.92
CA THR A 8 -1.61 8.40 -4.92
C THR A 8 -1.92 9.81 -5.42
N VAL A 9 -2.26 9.97 -6.72
CA VAL A 9 -2.62 11.27 -7.31
C VAL A 9 -4.14 11.55 -7.21
N THR A 10 -4.92 10.61 -6.69
CA THR A 10 -6.37 10.73 -6.49
C THR A 10 -6.73 11.96 -5.67
N ARG A 11 -7.88 12.55 -6.00
CA ARG A 11 -8.38 13.76 -5.36
C ARG A 11 -9.67 13.46 -4.58
N PRO A 12 -9.86 14.09 -3.40
CA PRO A 12 -11.10 13.91 -2.66
C PRO A 12 -12.28 14.43 -3.48
N THR A 13 -13.34 13.62 -3.54
CA THR A 13 -14.57 14.00 -4.24
C THR A 13 -15.34 15.10 -3.48
N PRO A 14 -16.23 15.88 -4.15
CA PRO A 14 -17.03 16.87 -3.45
C PRO A 14 -17.80 16.33 -2.24
N PRO A 15 -18.45 15.13 -2.27
CA PRO A 15 -19.07 14.56 -1.09
C PRO A 15 -18.07 14.23 0.03
N MET A 16 -16.88 13.76 -0.31
CA MET A 16 -15.82 13.52 0.69
C MET A 16 -15.36 14.83 1.35
N LEU A 17 -15.17 15.90 0.57
CA LEU A 17 -14.84 17.23 1.10
C LEU A 17 -15.96 17.78 2.01
N ALA A 18 -17.23 17.54 1.67
CA ALA A 18 -18.35 17.88 2.51
C ALA A 18 -18.32 17.12 3.85
N ALA A 19 -18.01 15.82 3.82
CA ALA A 19 -17.84 15.01 5.03
C ALA A 19 -16.70 15.53 5.92
N MET A 20 -15.57 15.92 5.32
CA MET A 20 -14.45 16.54 6.02
C MET A 20 -14.84 17.84 6.71
N SER A 21 -15.58 18.72 6.00
CA SER A 21 -16.03 20.01 6.54
C SER A 21 -17.08 19.89 7.65
N ALA A 22 -17.85 18.82 7.65
CA ALA A 22 -18.86 18.53 8.66
C ALA A 22 -18.37 17.68 9.82
N ALA A 23 -17.09 17.32 9.85
CA ALA A 23 -16.52 16.43 10.86
C ALA A 23 -16.61 17.04 12.25
N GLU A 24 -17.11 16.26 13.21
CA GLU A 24 -16.97 16.57 14.63
C GLU A 24 -15.53 16.32 15.05
N VAL A 25 -14.90 17.29 15.70
CA VAL A 25 -13.48 17.26 16.02
C VAL A 25 -13.20 17.51 17.49
N GLY A 26 -12.11 16.97 17.97
CA GLY A 26 -11.50 17.20 19.28
C GLY A 26 -9.99 17.15 19.16
N ASP A 27 -9.28 17.03 20.27
CA ASP A 27 -7.81 16.91 20.25
C ASP A 27 -7.40 15.43 20.26
N ASP A 28 -6.89 14.92 19.14
CA ASP A 28 -6.46 13.52 19.00
C ASP A 28 -5.29 13.15 19.94
N VAL A 29 -4.46 14.12 20.34
CA VAL A 29 -3.37 13.87 21.32
C VAL A 29 -3.92 13.62 22.73
N TRP A 30 -5.07 14.24 23.07
CA TRP A 30 -5.78 13.97 24.30
C TRP A 30 -6.74 12.76 24.21
N GLY A 31 -6.93 12.22 23.00
CA GLY A 31 -7.87 11.15 22.76
C GLY A 31 -9.35 11.62 22.74
N ASP A 32 -9.58 12.89 22.42
CA ASP A 32 -10.90 13.52 22.48
C ASP A 32 -11.54 13.73 21.09
N ASP A 33 -10.83 13.43 19.99
CA ASP A 33 -11.38 13.59 18.64
C ASP A 33 -12.34 12.43 18.32
N PRO A 34 -13.67 12.67 18.29
CA PRO A 34 -14.64 11.60 18.15
C PRO A 34 -14.61 10.94 16.78
N THR A 35 -14.23 11.70 15.73
CA THR A 35 -14.14 11.16 14.36
C THR A 35 -12.91 10.28 14.18
N VAL A 36 -11.76 10.64 14.79
CA VAL A 36 -10.58 9.77 14.83
C VAL A 36 -10.89 8.49 15.60
N LEU A 37 -11.49 8.60 16.78
CA LEU A 37 -11.86 7.43 17.59
C LEU A 37 -12.78 6.48 16.82
N ARG A 38 -13.79 7.03 16.11
CA ARG A 38 -14.69 6.23 15.26
C ARG A 38 -13.94 5.53 14.13
N LEU A 39 -13.04 6.22 13.42
CA LEU A 39 -12.25 5.60 12.36
C LEU A 39 -11.41 4.43 12.90
N GLN A 40 -10.71 4.62 14.01
CA GLN A 40 -9.87 3.61 14.64
C GLN A 40 -10.70 2.38 15.06
N ALA A 41 -11.86 2.61 15.69
CA ALA A 41 -12.76 1.53 16.11
C ALA A 41 -13.34 0.78 14.89
N THR A 42 -13.79 1.51 13.86
CA THR A 42 -14.32 0.90 12.62
C THR A 42 -13.30 0.02 11.93
N LEU A 43 -12.04 0.46 11.84
CA LEU A 43 -10.98 -0.36 11.22
C LEU A 43 -10.62 -1.58 12.06
N ALA A 44 -10.52 -1.43 13.38
CA ALA A 44 -10.28 -2.54 14.29
C ALA A 44 -11.38 -3.61 14.12
N GLU A 45 -12.66 -3.20 14.11
CA GLU A 45 -13.79 -4.08 13.88
C GLU A 45 -13.75 -4.77 12.51
N ARG A 46 -13.60 -3.98 11.41
CA ARG A 46 -13.58 -4.52 10.03
C ARG A 46 -12.44 -5.50 9.79
N THR A 47 -11.33 -5.37 10.52
CA THR A 47 -10.14 -6.23 10.40
C THR A 47 -10.07 -7.35 11.44
N GLY A 48 -11.00 -7.36 12.41
CA GLY A 48 -10.98 -8.31 13.52
C GLY A 48 -9.83 -8.11 14.50
N LYS A 49 -9.27 -6.88 14.58
CA LYS A 49 -8.20 -6.52 15.51
C LYS A 49 -8.74 -5.79 16.73
N GLU A 50 -7.96 -5.76 17.83
CA GLU A 50 -8.40 -5.18 19.10
C GLU A 50 -8.41 -3.65 19.09
N ALA A 51 -7.53 -3.02 18.31
CA ALA A 51 -7.37 -1.57 18.30
C ALA A 51 -6.82 -1.05 16.97
N GLY A 52 -7.05 0.24 16.71
CA GLY A 52 -6.49 0.99 15.59
C GLY A 52 -5.83 2.28 16.05
N LEU A 53 -4.90 2.80 15.24
CA LEU A 53 -4.22 4.07 15.45
C LEU A 53 -4.08 4.82 14.12
N PHE A 54 -4.58 6.05 14.08
CA PHE A 54 -4.53 6.90 12.89
C PHE A 54 -3.17 7.59 12.73
N PHE A 55 -2.69 7.64 11.49
CA PHE A 55 -1.42 8.26 11.07
C PHE A 55 -1.61 9.16 9.85
N PRO A 56 -0.79 10.21 9.68
CA PRO A 56 -0.83 11.05 8.49
C PRO A 56 -0.36 10.34 7.21
N SER A 57 0.45 9.29 7.31
CA SER A 57 0.98 8.58 6.15
C SER A 57 1.21 7.09 6.43
N GLY A 58 1.21 6.27 5.36
CA GLY A 58 1.56 4.85 5.43
C GLY A 58 3.00 4.62 5.88
N THR A 59 3.93 5.43 5.41
CA THR A 59 5.34 5.37 5.83
C THR A 59 5.48 5.52 7.34
N GLN A 60 4.78 6.48 7.95
CA GLN A 60 4.84 6.66 9.39
C GLN A 60 4.14 5.52 10.14
N SER A 61 3.01 5.02 9.61
CA SER A 61 2.30 3.87 10.17
C SER A 61 3.18 2.60 10.16
N ASN A 62 3.81 2.29 9.02
CA ASN A 62 4.74 1.17 8.91
C ASN A 62 5.94 1.33 9.86
N LEU A 63 6.57 2.50 9.86
CA LEU A 63 7.72 2.74 10.73
C LEU A 63 7.36 2.59 12.22
N ALA A 64 6.22 3.13 12.66
CA ALA A 64 5.74 2.98 14.03
C ALA A 64 5.46 1.50 14.36
N ALA A 65 4.93 0.72 13.41
CA ALA A 65 4.73 -0.73 13.56
C ALA A 65 6.07 -1.47 13.72
N LEU A 66 7.05 -1.20 12.85
CA LEU A 66 8.38 -1.80 12.95
C LEU A 66 9.04 -1.47 14.30
N MET A 67 8.95 -0.21 14.75
CA MET A 67 9.48 0.22 16.04
C MET A 67 8.69 -0.30 17.25
N ALA A 68 7.44 -0.75 17.06
CA ALA A 68 6.66 -1.39 18.10
C ALA A 68 6.98 -2.90 18.22
N HIS A 69 7.38 -3.54 17.13
CA HIS A 69 7.76 -4.95 17.10
C HIS A 69 9.24 -5.19 17.43
N CYS A 70 10.11 -4.25 17.09
CA CYS A 70 11.56 -4.40 17.16
C CYS A 70 12.18 -3.36 18.10
N ALA A 71 13.18 -3.77 18.85
CA ALA A 71 14.08 -2.90 19.60
C ALA A 71 15.27 -2.47 18.73
N ARG A 72 16.08 -1.52 19.25
CA ARG A 72 17.35 -1.13 18.60
C ARG A 72 18.29 -2.35 18.49
N GLY A 73 18.84 -2.55 17.31
CA GLY A 73 19.72 -3.68 17.01
C GLY A 73 19.01 -4.99 16.67
N ASP A 74 17.67 -5.00 16.70
CA ASP A 74 16.90 -6.13 16.16
C ASP A 74 16.86 -6.07 14.64
N GLU A 75 16.40 -7.16 14.03
CA GLU A 75 16.29 -7.34 12.59
C GLU A 75 14.86 -7.72 12.20
N TYR A 76 14.42 -7.23 11.02
CA TYR A 76 13.20 -7.70 10.38
C TYR A 76 13.48 -8.27 8.99
N ILE A 77 12.87 -9.42 8.68
CA ILE A 77 12.90 -10.04 7.34
C ILE A 77 11.84 -9.36 6.48
N VAL A 78 12.20 -9.00 5.24
CA VAL A 78 11.35 -8.24 4.32
C VAL A 78 11.65 -8.60 2.87
N GLY A 79 10.68 -8.47 1.96
CA GLY A 79 10.93 -8.59 0.53
C GLY A 79 11.75 -7.42 -0.01
N GLN A 80 12.70 -7.67 -0.90
CA GLN A 80 13.52 -6.61 -1.50
C GLN A 80 12.73 -5.59 -2.32
N LEU A 81 11.50 -5.95 -2.76
CA LEU A 81 10.58 -5.06 -3.48
C LEU A 81 9.60 -4.35 -2.55
N ALA A 82 9.55 -4.69 -1.28
CA ALA A 82 8.62 -4.14 -0.31
C ALA A 82 8.86 -2.64 -0.06
N HIS A 83 7.76 -1.90 0.14
CA HIS A 83 7.78 -0.46 0.35
C HIS A 83 8.57 -0.08 1.60
N THR A 84 8.39 -0.80 2.71
CA THR A 84 9.07 -0.59 3.99
C THR A 84 10.60 -0.68 3.90
N TYR A 85 11.11 -1.44 2.94
CA TYR A 85 12.55 -1.53 2.67
C TYR A 85 13.03 -0.51 1.66
N LYS A 86 12.30 -0.36 0.53
CA LYS A 86 12.82 0.31 -0.67
C LYS A 86 12.44 1.78 -0.77
N TYR A 87 11.27 2.17 -0.23
CA TYR A 87 10.66 3.46 -0.54
C TYR A 87 10.32 4.34 0.68
N GLU A 88 10.84 4.00 1.87
CA GLU A 88 10.60 4.74 3.12
C GLU A 88 11.86 5.43 3.67
N GLY A 89 12.78 5.80 2.78
CA GLY A 89 13.98 6.56 3.13
C GLY A 89 14.93 5.85 4.10
N GLY A 90 14.83 4.52 4.24
CA GLY A 90 15.61 3.76 5.20
C GLY A 90 15.19 4.01 6.64
N GLY A 91 13.95 4.46 6.88
CA GLY A 91 13.45 4.89 8.19
C GLY A 91 13.64 3.87 9.30
N ALA A 92 13.44 2.58 9.02
CA ALA A 92 13.68 1.50 9.99
C ALA A 92 15.11 1.53 10.54
N ALA A 93 16.11 1.70 9.69
CA ALA A 93 17.52 1.78 10.08
C ALA A 93 17.85 3.12 10.73
N VAL A 94 17.42 4.24 10.13
CA VAL A 94 17.79 5.61 10.55
C VAL A 94 17.14 5.99 11.88
N LEU A 95 15.86 5.74 12.05
CA LEU A 95 15.08 6.15 13.23
C LEU A 95 14.85 5.02 14.22
N GLY A 96 14.58 3.81 13.73
CA GLY A 96 14.35 2.63 14.57
C GLY A 96 15.64 1.94 15.01
N SER A 97 16.76 2.17 14.33
CA SER A 97 18.00 1.37 14.48
C SER A 97 17.74 -0.13 14.30
N ILE A 98 16.81 -0.46 13.39
CA ILE A 98 16.36 -1.82 13.07
C ILE A 98 17.02 -2.23 11.76
N GLN A 99 17.72 -3.37 11.76
CA GLN A 99 18.38 -3.89 10.57
C GLN A 99 17.35 -4.52 9.62
N PRO A 100 17.23 -4.06 8.35
CA PRO A 100 16.47 -4.81 7.36
C PRO A 100 17.27 -6.02 6.88
N GLN A 101 16.59 -7.17 6.71
CA GLN A 101 17.10 -8.35 6.01
C GLN A 101 16.25 -8.55 4.76
N PRO A 102 16.62 -7.91 3.64
CA PRO A 102 15.86 -8.04 2.41
C PRO A 102 16.12 -9.39 1.75
N LEU A 103 15.04 -10.04 1.33
CA LEU A 103 15.08 -11.28 0.58
C LEU A 103 14.43 -11.08 -0.80
N GLU A 104 14.94 -11.80 -1.78
CA GLU A 104 14.42 -11.75 -3.14
C GLU A 104 12.98 -12.24 -3.21
N ASN A 105 12.10 -11.45 -3.83
CA ASN A 105 10.73 -11.85 -4.09
C ASN A 105 10.65 -12.80 -5.29
N ALA A 106 9.79 -13.80 -5.19
CA ALA A 106 9.38 -14.62 -6.31
C ALA A 106 8.50 -13.83 -7.31
N ALA A 107 8.23 -14.41 -8.46
CA ALA A 107 7.48 -13.75 -9.53
C ALA A 107 6.04 -13.37 -9.13
N ASP A 108 5.43 -14.07 -8.19
CA ASP A 108 4.10 -13.77 -7.62
C ASP A 108 4.13 -12.72 -6.51
N GLY A 109 5.32 -12.25 -6.11
CA GLY A 109 5.53 -11.28 -5.04
C GLY A 109 5.83 -11.89 -3.68
N SER A 110 5.69 -13.21 -3.51
CA SER A 110 6.00 -13.91 -2.27
C SER A 110 7.52 -13.92 -1.98
N ILE A 111 7.88 -14.19 -0.74
CA ILE A 111 9.27 -14.51 -0.36
C ILE A 111 9.31 -16.03 -0.15
N PRO A 112 10.19 -16.80 -0.82
CA PRO A 112 10.27 -18.24 -0.63
C PRO A 112 10.44 -18.60 0.86
N LEU A 113 9.64 -19.56 1.36
CA LEU A 113 9.61 -19.91 2.79
C LEU A 113 10.94 -20.46 3.29
N ASP A 114 11.64 -21.20 2.47
CA ASP A 114 12.98 -21.70 2.77
C ASP A 114 14.00 -20.58 2.94
N LYS A 115 13.89 -19.50 2.14
CA LYS A 115 14.71 -18.30 2.30
C LYS A 115 14.39 -17.55 3.59
N ILE A 116 13.09 -17.46 3.95
CA ILE A 116 12.68 -16.87 5.25
C ILE A 116 13.30 -17.69 6.38
N ALA A 117 13.12 -19.02 6.36
CA ALA A 117 13.63 -19.90 7.40
C ALA A 117 15.17 -19.83 7.54
N ALA A 118 15.89 -19.79 6.42
CA ALA A 118 17.35 -19.69 6.40
C ALA A 118 17.88 -18.32 6.86
N ALA A 119 17.09 -17.25 6.71
CA ALA A 119 17.50 -15.91 7.12
C ALA A 119 17.35 -15.67 8.63
N ILE A 120 16.58 -16.48 9.34
CA ILE A 120 16.41 -16.39 10.81
C ILE A 120 17.73 -16.72 11.47
N LYS A 121 18.29 -15.78 12.19
CA LYS A 121 19.60 -15.90 12.83
C LYS A 121 19.52 -16.62 14.17
N PRO A 122 20.60 -17.33 14.56
CA PRO A 122 20.69 -17.91 15.89
C PRO A 122 20.78 -16.80 16.95
N ILE A 123 20.45 -17.14 18.20
CA ILE A 123 20.68 -16.25 19.35
C ILE A 123 22.15 -16.34 19.71
N ASP A 124 22.94 -15.40 19.20
CA ASP A 124 24.40 -15.32 19.35
C ASP A 124 24.83 -13.84 19.22
N ASP A 125 25.88 -13.45 19.94
CA ASP A 125 26.36 -12.06 20.03
C ASP A 125 26.87 -11.49 18.70
N HIS A 126 27.15 -12.34 17.71
CA HIS A 126 27.61 -11.94 16.36
C HIS A 126 26.48 -11.49 15.44
N PHE A 127 25.21 -11.73 15.80
CA PHE A 127 24.05 -11.49 14.93
C PHE A 127 23.06 -10.51 15.53
N ALA A 128 22.42 -9.72 14.67
CA ALA A 128 21.20 -9.04 15.03
C ALA A 128 20.09 -10.07 15.33
N ARG A 129 19.22 -9.77 16.30
CA ARG A 129 18.12 -10.68 16.65
C ARG A 129 17.00 -10.53 15.63
N THR A 130 16.68 -11.56 14.89
CA THR A 130 15.52 -11.59 14.02
C THR A 130 14.24 -11.59 14.87
N ARG A 131 13.36 -10.60 14.69
CA ARG A 131 12.16 -10.39 15.51
C ARG A 131 10.86 -10.35 14.73
N LEU A 132 10.93 -10.06 13.42
CA LEU A 132 9.74 -9.74 12.64
C LEU A 132 9.88 -10.27 11.21
N VAL A 133 8.78 -10.79 10.66
CA VAL A 133 8.58 -10.97 9.22
C VAL A 133 7.56 -9.94 8.75
N ALA A 134 7.98 -9.09 7.81
CA ALA A 134 7.11 -8.08 7.20
C ALA A 134 6.78 -8.46 5.75
N LEU A 135 5.50 -8.57 5.43
CA LEU A 135 4.99 -8.81 4.07
C LEU A 135 4.25 -7.57 3.56
N GLU A 136 4.03 -7.50 2.25
CA GLU A 136 3.23 -6.45 1.62
C GLU A 136 2.12 -7.07 0.77
N ASN A 137 0.89 -6.59 0.89
CA ASN A 137 -0.25 -7.01 0.06
C ASN A 137 -1.18 -5.82 -0.24
N THR A 138 -1.33 -5.42 -1.53
CA THR A 138 -0.73 -6.05 -2.73
C THR A 138 0.72 -5.61 -2.92
N ILE A 139 1.58 -6.51 -3.38
CA ILE A 139 2.95 -6.17 -3.76
C ILE A 139 3.07 -5.98 -5.26
N GLY A 140 3.39 -4.76 -5.72
CA GLY A 140 3.39 -4.45 -7.15
C GLY A 140 2.04 -4.75 -7.83
N GLY A 141 0.93 -4.53 -7.11
CA GLY A 141 -0.43 -4.87 -7.53
C GLY A 141 -0.84 -6.33 -7.34
N LYS A 142 0.09 -7.24 -7.14
CA LYS A 142 -0.17 -8.69 -6.99
C LYS A 142 -0.73 -9.01 -5.62
N VAL A 143 -1.79 -9.81 -5.60
CA VAL A 143 -2.36 -10.37 -4.36
C VAL A 143 -1.54 -11.59 -3.96
N LEU A 144 -1.01 -11.61 -2.75
CA LEU A 144 -0.32 -12.78 -2.23
C LEU A 144 -1.27 -13.97 -2.11
N PRO A 145 -0.85 -15.18 -2.51
CA PRO A 145 -1.66 -16.38 -2.34
C PRO A 145 -2.00 -16.62 -0.87
N ALA A 146 -3.28 -16.89 -0.57
CA ALA A 146 -3.74 -17.03 0.81
C ALA A 146 -3.03 -18.17 1.57
N GLN A 147 -2.76 -19.30 0.89
CA GLN A 147 -2.01 -20.41 1.48
C GLN A 147 -0.58 -19.99 1.84
N TYR A 148 0.10 -19.26 0.94
CA TYR A 148 1.43 -18.74 1.22
C TYR A 148 1.43 -17.81 2.46
N VAL A 149 0.45 -16.91 2.57
CA VAL A 149 0.34 -16.02 3.74
C VAL A 149 0.17 -16.84 5.03
N ALA A 150 -0.70 -17.86 5.02
CA ALA A 150 -0.88 -18.75 6.16
C ALA A 150 0.43 -19.47 6.53
N ASP A 151 1.13 -20.05 5.56
CA ASP A 151 2.37 -20.79 5.78
C ASP A 151 3.50 -19.87 6.28
N ALA A 152 3.64 -18.67 5.71
CA ALA A 152 4.68 -17.71 6.11
C ALA A 152 4.46 -17.18 7.53
N THR A 153 3.21 -16.86 7.89
CA THR A 153 2.88 -16.38 9.24
C THR A 153 2.94 -17.51 10.27
N GLN A 154 2.60 -18.74 9.90
CA GLN A 154 2.80 -19.90 10.75
C GLN A 154 4.29 -20.16 11.01
N LEU A 155 5.11 -20.15 9.96
CA LEU A 155 6.58 -20.28 10.09
C LEU A 155 7.15 -19.23 11.05
N ALA A 156 6.71 -17.96 10.91
CA ALA A 156 7.14 -16.88 11.80
C ALA A 156 6.77 -17.19 13.27
N ARG A 157 5.53 -17.57 13.54
CA ARG A 157 5.05 -17.93 14.90
C ARG A 157 5.82 -19.12 15.50
N GLU A 158 6.05 -20.18 14.73
CA GLU A 158 6.83 -21.35 15.16
C GLU A 158 8.26 -21.01 15.55
N ARG A 159 8.79 -19.92 14.98
CA ARG A 159 10.13 -19.40 15.27
C ARG A 159 10.13 -18.26 16.30
N GLY A 160 8.99 -17.95 16.90
CA GLY A 160 8.85 -16.89 17.90
C GLY A 160 9.00 -15.47 17.32
N LEU A 161 8.75 -15.30 16.02
CA LEU A 161 8.78 -14.00 15.33
C LEU A 161 7.38 -13.41 15.25
N ALA A 162 7.30 -12.09 15.34
CA ALA A 162 6.09 -11.35 15.02
C ALA A 162 5.87 -11.22 13.51
N THR A 163 4.66 -10.81 13.12
CA THR A 163 4.28 -10.61 11.72
C THR A 163 3.64 -9.24 11.50
N HIS A 164 4.07 -8.54 10.46
CA HIS A 164 3.50 -7.26 10.03
C HIS A 164 3.08 -7.32 8.57
N LEU A 165 1.92 -6.74 8.26
CA LEU A 165 1.47 -6.54 6.88
C LEU A 165 1.49 -5.05 6.52
N ASP A 166 2.33 -4.66 5.55
CA ASP A 166 2.04 -3.46 4.79
C ASP A 166 0.82 -3.73 3.89
N GLY A 167 -0.32 -3.32 4.39
CA GLY A 167 -1.62 -3.45 3.75
C GLY A 167 -2.05 -2.17 3.03
N ALA A 168 -1.10 -1.40 2.50
CA ALA A 168 -1.39 -0.12 1.84
C ALA A 168 -2.46 -0.24 0.74
N ARG A 169 -2.61 -1.42 0.12
CA ARG A 169 -3.66 -1.75 -0.85
C ARG A 169 -4.42 -3.04 -0.48
N VAL A 170 -4.57 -3.31 0.80
CA VAL A 170 -5.27 -4.53 1.26
C VAL A 170 -6.72 -4.58 0.80
N PHE A 171 -7.39 -3.44 0.62
CA PHE A 171 -8.74 -3.41 0.05
C PHE A 171 -8.77 -3.78 -1.44
N ASN A 172 -7.73 -3.43 -2.23
CA ASN A 172 -7.58 -3.96 -3.59
C ASN A 172 -7.45 -5.49 -3.57
N ALA A 173 -6.66 -6.03 -2.63
CA ALA A 173 -6.52 -7.48 -2.46
C ALA A 173 -7.84 -8.14 -2.04
N ALA A 174 -8.61 -7.51 -1.14
CA ALA A 174 -9.91 -7.99 -0.69
C ALA A 174 -10.91 -8.07 -1.86
N VAL A 175 -11.06 -7.00 -2.62
CA VAL A 175 -11.96 -6.94 -3.79
C VAL A 175 -11.53 -7.96 -4.86
N ALA A 176 -10.23 -8.00 -5.20
CA ALA A 176 -9.73 -8.92 -6.23
C ALA A 176 -9.86 -10.40 -5.85
N SER A 177 -9.73 -10.74 -4.56
CA SER A 177 -9.84 -12.11 -4.08
C SER A 177 -11.26 -12.52 -3.67
N GLY A 178 -12.21 -11.58 -3.60
CA GLY A 178 -13.56 -11.79 -3.08
C GLY A 178 -13.58 -12.17 -1.59
N LYS A 179 -12.54 -11.82 -0.84
CA LYS A 179 -12.41 -12.13 0.58
C LYS A 179 -12.65 -10.88 1.45
N PRO A 180 -13.28 -11.02 2.62
CA PRO A 180 -13.36 -9.90 3.55
C PRO A 180 -11.97 -9.49 4.02
N VAL A 181 -11.77 -8.19 4.25
CA VAL A 181 -10.47 -7.66 4.72
C VAL A 181 -10.02 -8.30 6.04
N ALA A 182 -10.94 -8.72 6.89
CA ALA A 182 -10.65 -9.46 8.12
C ALA A 182 -9.85 -10.74 7.85
N ALA A 183 -10.22 -11.50 6.82
CA ALA A 183 -9.52 -12.74 6.46
C ALA A 183 -8.08 -12.49 5.96
N LEU A 184 -7.81 -11.32 5.37
CA LEU A 184 -6.46 -10.92 4.94
C LEU A 184 -5.63 -10.36 6.10
N ALA A 185 -6.28 -9.76 7.09
CA ALA A 185 -5.64 -9.18 8.27
C ALA A 185 -5.37 -10.22 9.38
N GLU A 186 -6.23 -11.24 9.49
CA GLU A 186 -6.20 -12.22 10.59
C GLU A 186 -4.82 -12.84 10.82
N PRO A 187 -4.08 -13.30 9.78
CA PRO A 187 -2.80 -13.97 9.98
C PRO A 187 -1.69 -13.12 10.60
N PHE A 188 -1.83 -11.80 10.63
CA PHE A 188 -0.79 -10.86 11.05
C PHE A 188 -1.04 -10.28 12.44
N ASP A 189 0.04 -9.99 13.17
CA ASP A 189 -0.04 -9.31 14.47
C ASP A 189 -0.39 -7.82 14.31
N SER A 190 0.06 -7.20 13.21
CA SER A 190 -0.29 -5.83 12.86
C SER A 190 -0.45 -5.63 11.36
N VAL A 191 -1.33 -4.69 10.98
CA VAL A 191 -1.59 -4.33 9.58
C VAL A 191 -1.64 -2.81 9.45
N SER A 192 -0.87 -2.24 8.52
CA SER A 192 -0.96 -0.82 8.13
C SER A 192 -1.84 -0.70 6.89
N ILE A 193 -2.87 0.15 6.95
CA ILE A 193 -3.88 0.32 5.89
C ILE A 193 -3.90 1.77 5.44
N CYS A 194 -3.67 2.04 4.14
CA CYS A 194 -3.68 3.40 3.58
C CYS A 194 -5.02 3.74 2.94
N PHE A 195 -5.43 5.00 3.12
CA PHE A 195 -6.61 5.59 2.50
C PHE A 195 -6.28 6.57 1.36
N SER A 196 -5.04 7.05 1.33
CA SER A 196 -4.55 8.06 0.39
C SER A 196 -4.05 7.49 -0.93
N LYS A 197 -4.75 6.48 -1.46
CA LYS A 197 -4.46 5.81 -2.74
C LYS A 197 -5.80 5.56 -3.48
N GLY A 198 -6.06 4.38 -3.98
CA GLY A 198 -7.30 4.03 -4.68
C GLY A 198 -8.58 4.35 -3.91
N LEU A 199 -8.54 4.42 -2.58
CA LEU A 199 -9.67 4.84 -1.74
C LEU A 199 -9.95 6.35 -1.79
N GLY A 200 -9.04 7.17 -2.32
CA GLY A 200 -9.28 8.58 -2.65
C GLY A 200 -9.23 9.57 -1.49
N ALA A 201 -8.91 9.17 -0.27
CA ALA A 201 -8.72 10.13 0.81
C ALA A 201 -7.43 10.96 0.58
N PRO A 202 -7.40 12.26 0.91
CA PRO A 202 -6.23 13.10 0.65
C PRO A 202 -5.04 12.75 1.53
N VAL A 203 -5.29 12.19 2.72
CA VAL A 203 -4.30 11.85 3.76
C VAL A 203 -4.87 10.72 4.59
N GLY A 204 -4.02 9.87 5.10
CA GLY A 204 -4.37 8.99 6.20
C GLY A 204 -4.00 7.53 6.00
N SER A 205 -3.58 6.94 7.10
CA SER A 205 -3.37 5.49 7.27
C SER A 205 -3.78 5.09 8.67
N VAL A 206 -4.17 3.84 8.85
CA VAL A 206 -4.48 3.29 10.17
C VAL A 206 -3.65 2.02 10.38
N LEU A 207 -2.93 1.97 11.48
CA LEU A 207 -2.31 0.75 11.98
C LEU A 207 -3.32 0.04 12.88
N VAL A 208 -3.56 -1.24 12.62
CA VAL A 208 -4.42 -2.10 13.46
C VAL A 208 -3.61 -3.26 14.03
N GLY A 209 -3.96 -3.68 15.25
CA GLY A 209 -3.28 -4.77 15.95
C GLY A 209 -3.86 -5.03 17.34
N SER A 210 -3.09 -5.72 18.19
CA SER A 210 -3.45 -5.86 19.61
C SER A 210 -3.40 -4.51 20.32
N ARG A 211 -4.18 -4.35 21.40
CA ARG A 211 -4.15 -3.14 22.23
C ARG A 211 -2.73 -2.81 22.70
N ALA A 212 -2.01 -3.80 23.19
CA ALA A 212 -0.66 -3.64 23.69
C ALA A 212 0.30 -3.11 22.62
N LEU A 213 0.22 -3.63 21.39
CA LEU A 213 1.02 -3.13 20.25
C LEU A 213 0.67 -1.68 19.91
N ILE A 214 -0.62 -1.37 19.84
CA ILE A 214 -1.11 -0.03 19.49
C ILE A 214 -0.70 0.99 20.54
N ASP A 215 -0.68 0.65 21.81
CA ASP A 215 -0.22 1.55 22.88
C ASP A 215 1.27 1.90 22.71
N VAL A 216 2.12 0.93 22.32
CA VAL A 216 3.53 1.18 21.99
C VAL A 216 3.65 2.04 20.72
N ALA A 217 2.89 1.71 19.68
CA ALA A 217 2.89 2.45 18.42
C ALA A 217 2.40 3.90 18.61
N HIS A 218 1.45 4.15 19.53
CA HIS A 218 0.97 5.49 19.87
C HIS A 218 2.11 6.38 20.39
N ARG A 219 2.99 5.85 21.25
CA ARG A 219 4.17 6.58 21.69
C ARG A 219 5.13 6.88 20.53
N TRP A 220 5.34 5.91 19.64
CA TRP A 220 6.18 6.11 18.45
C TRP A 220 5.58 7.12 17.50
N ARG A 221 4.26 7.12 17.28
CA ARG A 221 3.58 8.17 16.49
C ARG A 221 3.94 9.57 17.03
N LYS A 222 3.95 9.76 18.35
CA LYS A 222 4.32 11.03 18.94
C LYS A 222 5.78 11.40 18.68
N VAL A 223 6.69 10.46 18.87
CA VAL A 223 8.14 10.64 18.65
C VAL A 223 8.43 11.02 17.18
N LEU A 224 7.72 10.37 16.25
CA LEU A 224 7.85 10.59 14.80
C LEU A 224 7.13 11.85 14.31
N GLY A 225 6.52 12.65 15.18
CA GLY A 225 5.84 13.90 14.82
C GLY A 225 4.44 13.72 14.21
N GLY A 226 3.84 12.51 14.32
CA GLY A 226 2.53 12.19 13.73
C GLY A 226 1.34 12.47 14.64
N GLY A 227 1.53 13.00 15.82
CA GLY A 227 0.45 13.44 16.71
C GLY A 227 -0.15 14.77 16.23
N MET A 228 -1.32 14.70 15.61
CA MET A 228 -2.08 15.86 15.15
C MET A 228 -3.09 16.30 16.21
N ARG A 229 -3.73 17.46 16.04
CA ARG A 229 -4.75 17.97 16.95
C ARG A 229 -6.14 17.59 16.43
N GLN A 230 -6.84 18.45 15.73
CA GLN A 230 -8.19 18.23 15.19
C GLN A 230 -8.12 17.37 13.92
N ALA A 231 -7.61 16.15 14.05
CA ALA A 231 -7.39 15.22 12.96
C ALA A 231 -8.69 14.60 12.41
N GLY A 232 -9.81 14.79 13.11
CA GLY A 232 -11.12 14.31 12.66
C GLY A 232 -11.52 14.82 11.29
N VAL A 233 -11.08 16.00 10.87
CA VAL A 233 -11.26 16.49 9.50
C VAL A 233 -10.68 15.52 8.47
N LEU A 234 -9.50 14.95 8.74
CA LEU A 234 -8.85 13.99 7.84
C LEU A 234 -9.44 12.58 8.02
N ALA A 235 -9.74 12.20 9.25
CA ALA A 235 -10.36 10.90 9.55
C ALA A 235 -11.74 10.74 8.91
N ALA A 236 -12.50 11.82 8.77
CA ALA A 236 -13.79 11.82 8.09
C ALA A 236 -13.68 11.43 6.61
N ALA A 237 -12.60 11.83 5.91
CA ALA A 237 -12.34 11.38 4.55
C ALA A 237 -12.08 9.87 4.50
N CYS A 238 -11.36 9.34 5.47
CA CYS A 238 -11.08 7.90 5.56
C CYS A 238 -12.37 7.09 5.85
N LEU A 239 -13.24 7.57 6.73
CA LEU A 239 -14.55 6.97 6.98
C LEU A 239 -15.43 7.00 5.73
N TYR A 240 -15.51 8.16 5.06
CA TYR A 240 -16.24 8.27 3.78
C TYR A 240 -15.72 7.25 2.76
N ALA A 241 -14.39 7.11 2.64
CA ALA A 241 -13.75 6.18 1.73
C ALA A 241 -14.10 4.71 2.05
N LEU A 242 -14.17 4.35 3.34
CA LEU A 242 -14.58 3.01 3.78
C LEU A 242 -16.01 2.66 3.39
N ASP A 243 -16.90 3.64 3.43
CA ASP A 243 -18.32 3.42 3.18
C ASP A 243 -18.71 3.49 1.70
N HIS A 244 -17.90 4.19 0.87
CA HIS A 244 -18.29 4.49 -0.51
C HIS A 244 -17.28 4.05 -1.57
N ASN A 245 -15.98 3.87 -1.23
CA ASN A 245 -14.94 3.71 -2.23
C ASN A 245 -14.31 2.30 -2.27
N VAL A 246 -14.66 1.39 -1.36
CA VAL A 246 -14.08 0.04 -1.33
C VAL A 246 -14.57 -0.78 -2.53
N GLU A 247 -15.89 -0.88 -2.72
CA GLU A 247 -16.49 -1.70 -3.78
C GLU A 247 -16.08 -1.21 -5.18
N ARG A 248 -15.96 0.12 -5.36
CA ARG A 248 -15.55 0.69 -6.63
C ARG A 248 -14.11 0.40 -7.06
N LEU A 249 -13.26 -0.14 -6.19
CA LEU A 249 -11.93 -0.62 -6.60
C LEU A 249 -12.01 -1.68 -7.70
N ALA A 250 -13.16 -2.37 -7.83
CA ALA A 250 -13.43 -3.27 -8.93
C ALA A 250 -13.39 -2.56 -10.31
N ASP A 251 -13.85 -1.28 -10.36
CA ASP A 251 -13.81 -0.48 -11.59
C ASP A 251 -12.36 -0.15 -11.98
N ASP A 252 -11.51 0.13 -10.99
CA ASP A 252 -10.08 0.35 -11.22
C ASP A 252 -9.41 -0.90 -11.79
N HIS A 253 -9.78 -2.09 -11.27
CA HIS A 253 -9.27 -3.37 -11.79
C HIS A 253 -9.77 -3.64 -13.23
N ALA A 254 -11.02 -3.33 -13.52
CA ALA A 254 -11.58 -3.46 -14.86
C ALA A 254 -10.89 -2.52 -15.87
N ASN A 255 -10.64 -1.26 -15.45
CA ASN A 255 -9.92 -0.28 -16.26
C ASN A 255 -8.46 -0.72 -16.50
N ALA A 256 -7.80 -1.34 -15.52
CA ALA A 256 -6.47 -1.91 -15.72
C ALA A 256 -6.47 -3.07 -16.72
N ALA A 257 -7.49 -3.93 -16.69
CA ALA A 257 -7.64 -5.01 -17.64
C ALA A 257 -7.91 -4.48 -19.06
N HIS A 258 -8.76 -3.46 -19.18
CA HIS A 258 -9.02 -2.78 -20.46
C HIS A 258 -7.75 -2.14 -21.03
N LEU A 259 -6.98 -1.45 -20.18
CA LEU A 259 -5.70 -0.86 -20.55
C LEU A 259 -4.69 -1.92 -21.05
N ALA A 260 -4.56 -3.03 -20.32
CA ALA A 260 -3.65 -4.11 -20.72
C ALA A 260 -4.03 -4.68 -22.09
N ALA A 261 -5.32 -5.02 -22.29
CA ALA A 261 -5.82 -5.53 -23.56
C ALA A 261 -5.59 -4.53 -24.72
N GLY A 262 -5.82 -3.25 -24.49
CA GLY A 262 -5.57 -2.21 -25.50
C GLY A 262 -4.08 -2.07 -25.86
N LEU A 263 -3.20 -2.13 -24.87
CA LEU A 263 -1.75 -2.07 -25.09
C LEU A 263 -1.23 -3.30 -25.86
N GLU A 264 -1.78 -4.49 -25.62
CA GLU A 264 -1.42 -5.72 -26.34
C GLU A 264 -1.72 -5.66 -27.84
N THR A 265 -2.59 -4.75 -28.29
CA THR A 265 -2.88 -4.54 -29.72
C THR A 265 -1.77 -3.74 -30.43
N ILE A 266 -0.78 -3.23 -29.73
CA ILE A 266 0.29 -2.39 -30.25
C ILE A 266 1.57 -3.21 -30.38
N GLU A 267 2.02 -3.45 -31.61
CA GLU A 267 3.14 -4.35 -31.92
C GLU A 267 4.42 -4.02 -31.13
N GLN A 268 4.68 -2.73 -30.89
CA GLN A 268 5.88 -2.25 -30.20
C GLN A 268 5.81 -2.34 -28.68
N VAL A 269 4.66 -2.74 -28.11
CA VAL A 269 4.42 -2.78 -26.67
C VAL A 269 4.24 -4.22 -26.19
N LYS A 270 4.90 -4.58 -25.11
CA LYS A 270 4.73 -5.90 -24.49
C LYS A 270 4.22 -5.74 -23.07
N VAL A 271 2.96 -6.13 -22.83
CA VAL A 271 2.42 -6.22 -21.46
C VAL A 271 3.16 -7.33 -20.72
N GLN A 272 3.74 -7.01 -19.59
CA GLN A 272 4.51 -7.95 -18.74
C GLN A 272 3.67 -8.53 -17.63
N SER A 273 2.83 -7.71 -17.02
CA SER A 273 1.89 -8.14 -15.99
C SER A 273 0.72 -7.20 -15.85
N LEU A 274 -0.42 -7.78 -15.51
CA LEU A 274 -1.62 -7.12 -15.03
C LEU A 274 -1.93 -7.67 -13.65
N ALA A 275 -2.09 -6.79 -12.67
CA ALA A 275 -2.41 -7.20 -11.30
C ALA A 275 -3.20 -6.08 -10.61
N THR A 276 -4.40 -6.40 -10.14
CA THR A 276 -5.36 -5.42 -9.58
C THR A 276 -5.49 -4.18 -10.47
N ASN A 277 -5.13 -3.01 -9.96
CA ASN A 277 -5.18 -1.74 -10.64
C ASN A 277 -3.84 -1.33 -11.30
N MET A 278 -2.92 -2.26 -11.56
CA MET A 278 -1.59 -1.97 -12.10
C MET A 278 -1.31 -2.76 -13.37
N VAL A 279 -0.81 -2.07 -14.38
CA VAL A 279 -0.31 -2.65 -15.63
C VAL A 279 1.18 -2.33 -15.76
N PHE A 280 1.99 -3.37 -15.98
CA PHE A 280 3.40 -3.19 -16.32
C PHE A 280 3.60 -3.56 -17.79
N ALA A 281 4.18 -2.65 -18.57
CA ALA A 281 4.41 -2.85 -19.98
C ALA A 281 5.80 -2.37 -20.41
N GLN A 282 6.44 -3.12 -21.29
CA GLN A 282 7.72 -2.76 -21.90
C GLN A 282 7.50 -1.95 -23.17
N PHE A 283 8.30 -0.89 -23.29
CA PHE A 283 8.39 -0.04 -24.46
C PHE A 283 9.84 -0.02 -24.96
N PRO A 284 10.08 0.11 -26.27
CA PRO A 284 11.45 0.28 -26.75
C PRO A 284 12.09 1.52 -26.12
N GLN A 285 13.27 1.37 -25.54
CA GLN A 285 13.95 2.41 -24.73
C GLN A 285 14.04 3.75 -25.43
N GLN A 286 14.33 3.76 -26.75
CA GLN A 286 14.46 4.97 -27.56
C GLN A 286 13.14 5.75 -27.71
N HIS A 287 11.99 5.12 -27.46
CA HIS A 287 10.68 5.76 -27.56
C HIS A 287 10.15 6.27 -26.20
N CYS A 288 10.74 5.88 -25.07
CA CYS A 288 10.20 6.25 -23.75
C CYS A 288 10.09 7.77 -23.57
N ALA A 289 11.18 8.53 -23.66
CA ALA A 289 11.14 9.98 -23.48
C ALA A 289 10.34 10.73 -24.56
N PRO A 290 10.44 10.39 -25.87
CA PRO A 290 9.58 11.01 -26.89
C PRO A 290 8.09 10.70 -26.72
N LEU A 291 7.74 9.48 -26.30
CA LEU A 291 6.34 9.10 -26.04
C LEU A 291 5.79 9.82 -24.81
N GLU A 292 6.58 9.97 -23.75
CA GLU A 292 6.18 10.74 -22.57
C GLU A 292 5.85 12.20 -22.93
N ALA A 293 6.72 12.85 -23.75
CA ALA A 293 6.47 14.18 -24.24
C ALA A 293 5.19 14.27 -25.10
N TRP A 294 5.00 13.31 -26.02
CA TRP A 294 3.81 13.22 -26.87
C TRP A 294 2.51 13.07 -26.07
N LEU A 295 2.52 12.22 -25.03
CA LEU A 295 1.39 12.02 -24.15
C LEU A 295 1.10 13.27 -23.32
N LYS A 296 2.15 13.91 -22.78
CA LYS A 296 2.02 15.12 -21.98
C LYS A 296 1.38 16.29 -22.77
N GLU A 297 1.74 16.46 -24.05
CA GLU A 297 1.13 17.45 -24.94
C GLU A 297 -0.38 17.22 -25.12
N ARG A 298 -0.86 15.98 -24.89
CA ARG A 298 -2.28 15.57 -24.97
C ARG A 298 -2.97 15.54 -23.62
N GLY A 299 -2.32 16.08 -22.58
CA GLY A 299 -2.87 16.13 -21.22
C GLY A 299 -2.86 14.78 -20.51
N ILE A 300 -1.97 13.84 -20.93
CA ILE A 300 -1.80 12.53 -20.34
C ILE A 300 -0.46 12.48 -19.60
N LEU A 301 -0.51 12.21 -18.30
CA LEU A 301 0.67 12.11 -17.43
C LEU A 301 1.02 10.65 -17.16
N THR A 302 2.24 10.29 -17.48
CA THR A 302 2.82 8.96 -17.27
C THR A 302 4.27 9.11 -16.81
N GLN A 303 4.87 8.03 -16.36
CA GLN A 303 6.30 7.88 -16.22
C GLN A 303 6.76 6.80 -17.18
N MET A 304 7.29 7.21 -18.35
CA MET A 304 7.68 6.27 -19.37
C MET A 304 9.11 5.79 -19.13
N LEU A 305 9.23 4.49 -18.90
CA LEU A 305 10.48 3.77 -18.73
C LEU A 305 10.47 2.54 -19.66
N TYR A 306 11.60 1.87 -19.80
CA TYR A 306 11.65 0.59 -20.50
C TYR A 306 10.61 -0.39 -19.96
N ALA A 307 10.47 -0.50 -18.65
CA ALA A 307 9.39 -1.20 -17.95
C ALA A 307 8.52 -0.15 -17.26
N SER A 308 7.51 0.35 -17.97
CA SER A 308 6.57 1.36 -17.45
C SER A 308 5.51 0.72 -16.59
N ARG A 309 5.13 1.40 -15.51
CA ARG A 309 4.01 1.05 -14.66
C ARG A 309 2.89 2.06 -14.86
N PHE A 310 1.70 1.59 -15.17
CA PHE A 310 0.47 2.37 -15.21
C PHE A 310 -0.44 1.95 -14.06
N VAL A 311 -1.07 2.90 -13.41
CA VAL A 311 -1.99 2.64 -12.28
C VAL A 311 -3.32 3.32 -12.55
N THR A 312 -4.39 2.52 -12.58
CA THR A 312 -5.75 3.00 -12.70
C THR A 312 -6.34 3.34 -11.33
N HIS A 313 -7.20 4.34 -11.29
CA HIS A 313 -7.81 4.84 -10.08
C HIS A 313 -9.08 5.65 -10.39
N MET A 314 -9.78 6.09 -9.36
CA MET A 314 -11.11 6.72 -9.45
C MET A 314 -11.20 7.99 -10.34
N ASP A 315 -10.09 8.66 -10.62
CA ASP A 315 -10.06 9.86 -11.47
C ASP A 315 -9.72 9.52 -12.94
N VAL A 316 -9.74 8.23 -13.31
CA VAL A 316 -9.48 7.73 -14.67
C VAL A 316 -10.64 6.86 -15.10
N SER A 317 -11.41 7.33 -16.08
CA SER A 317 -12.54 6.60 -16.67
C SER A 317 -12.11 5.61 -17.76
N SER A 318 -13.04 4.77 -18.21
CA SER A 318 -12.81 3.88 -19.36
C SER A 318 -12.53 4.66 -20.63
N ASP A 319 -13.20 5.81 -20.85
CA ASP A 319 -12.96 6.68 -22.01
C ASP A 319 -11.56 7.32 -21.96
N ASP A 320 -11.05 7.61 -20.75
CA ASP A 320 -9.67 8.09 -20.56
C ASP A 320 -8.67 6.98 -20.93
N ILE A 321 -8.97 5.73 -20.62
CA ILE A 321 -8.13 4.58 -21.02
C ILE A 321 -8.11 4.44 -22.54
N ASP A 322 -9.25 4.54 -23.23
CA ASP A 322 -9.32 4.54 -24.69
C ASP A 322 -8.50 5.68 -25.29
N SER A 323 -8.64 6.89 -24.73
CA SER A 323 -7.87 8.06 -25.14
C SER A 323 -6.35 7.86 -25.01
N PHE A 324 -5.92 7.21 -23.93
CA PHE A 324 -4.50 6.87 -23.73
C PHE A 324 -4.02 5.83 -24.76
N ILE A 325 -4.78 4.75 -24.98
CA ILE A 325 -4.46 3.70 -25.96
C ILE A 325 -4.34 4.31 -27.37
N ASP A 326 -5.29 5.15 -27.76
CA ASP A 326 -5.30 5.80 -29.06
C ASP A 326 -4.13 6.78 -29.22
N ALA A 327 -3.76 7.49 -28.18
CA ALA A 327 -2.58 8.38 -28.20
C ALA A 327 -1.28 7.59 -28.38
N VAL A 328 -1.14 6.41 -27.75
CA VAL A 328 0.03 5.53 -27.92
C VAL A 328 0.05 4.93 -29.34
N LYS A 329 -1.09 4.46 -29.87
CA LYS A 329 -1.22 3.98 -31.26
C LYS A 329 -0.83 5.07 -32.25
N GLY A 330 -1.36 6.28 -32.06
CA GLY A 330 -1.07 7.41 -32.93
C GLY A 330 0.41 7.81 -32.92
N TYR A 331 1.07 7.69 -31.78
CA TYR A 331 2.52 7.92 -31.70
C TYR A 331 3.32 6.94 -32.57
N PHE A 332 3.03 5.64 -32.49
CA PHE A 332 3.75 4.63 -33.26
C PHE A 332 3.36 4.63 -34.76
N ALA A 333 2.11 4.95 -35.09
CA ALA A 333 1.68 5.06 -36.48
C ALA A 333 2.33 6.23 -37.24
N ALA A 334 2.78 7.26 -36.55
CA ALA A 334 3.44 8.43 -37.14
C ALA A 334 4.96 8.26 -37.31
N ARG A 335 5.53 7.10 -36.97
CA ARG A 335 6.98 6.83 -36.96
C ARG A 335 7.35 5.52 -37.60
#